data_411cef587c034491e8e856890c842de0
#
_entry.id   411cef587c034491e8e856890c842de0
#
_cell.length_a   1.000
_cell.length_b   1.000
_cell.length_c   1.000
_cell.angle_alpha   90.00
_cell.angle_beta   90.00
_cell.angle_gamma   90.00
#
_symmetry.space_group_name_H-M   'P 1'
#
loop_
_entity.id
_entity.type
_entity.pdbx_description
1 polymer ?
#
loop_
_entity_poly.entity_id
_entity_poly.type
_entity_poly.pdbx_seq_one_letter_code
_entity_poly.pdbx_strand_id
1 'polypeptide(L)'
;MKDSDTISSWDELLASLETAASHPVDTAWQIYRYLQNDYTTMGSHQVRMLLVAYLKLPVDRPSLVHSCVLGIAVKISSEYADFQFPQFLQMWGYDRYLREEDKQRQTGKDGRSYPSLMQRVERRLQSYALHHQSEMPHPVDGIKDMVAVKVFEKQMNGKRRYFAKLVASDGMELVASSHLFPCKPWEIQGRMYSVSVRVSKEGNERADEIVVSEKNIADAFPSVVGYVDGVDMGHGHYHIYDSLSRHFVAEKPTLMVKQQDFVVFSPVIPAVDKFKSAIVSNVLPHDEGIKAFGTMKADITYMNTDEGYLRYRITSPIADTPEGTLSEEGFARLSAVADDKMRQSLKVGDSVSLLLFLKRGKDGEKRNHVVEIS
;
A
#
# COMPACT_ATOMS: atom_id res chain seq x y z
N MET A 1 -41.18 -21.89 2.72
CA MET A 1 -40.86 -20.46 2.81
C MET A 1 -42.10 -19.75 2.28
N LYS A 2 -42.89 -19.09 3.15
CA LYS A 2 -44.01 -18.29 2.72
C LYS A 2 -43.48 -17.09 1.91
N ASP A 3 -44.05 -16.83 0.76
CA ASP A 3 -43.87 -15.59 0.01
C ASP A 3 -44.19 -14.43 0.95
N SER A 4 -43.19 -13.86 1.60
CA SER A 4 -43.32 -12.68 2.42
C SER A 4 -43.49 -11.50 1.48
N ASP A 5 -44.58 -10.81 1.60
CA ASP A 5 -45.00 -9.62 0.88
C ASP A 5 -43.79 -8.73 0.57
N THR A 6 -43.54 -8.57 -0.73
CA THR A 6 -42.46 -7.70 -1.22
C THR A 6 -42.91 -6.27 -0.95
N ILE A 7 -42.21 -5.56 -0.05
CA ILE A 7 -42.47 -4.12 0.16
C ILE A 7 -42.31 -3.44 -1.19
N SER A 8 -43.41 -2.85 -1.67
CA SER A 8 -43.50 -2.26 -2.99
C SER A 8 -43.28 -0.75 -2.98
N SER A 9 -43.32 -0.13 -1.80
CA SER A 9 -43.20 1.32 -1.69
C SER A 9 -42.37 1.77 -0.48
N TRP A 10 -41.87 3.00 -0.57
CA TRP A 10 -41.15 3.68 0.53
C TRP A 10 -42.03 3.82 1.79
N ASP A 11 -43.32 4.12 1.63
CA ASP A 11 -44.26 4.31 2.73
C ASP A 11 -44.53 3.01 3.49
N GLU A 12 -44.62 1.87 2.79
CA GLU A 12 -44.70 0.55 3.40
C GLU A 12 -43.47 0.19 4.21
N LEU A 13 -42.28 0.55 3.72
CA LEU A 13 -41.02 0.35 4.44
C LEU A 13 -41.00 1.19 5.72
N LEU A 14 -41.42 2.47 5.67
CA LEU A 14 -41.48 3.33 6.83
C LEU A 14 -42.47 2.79 7.88
N ALA A 15 -43.64 2.33 7.49
CA ALA A 15 -44.59 1.68 8.37
C ALA A 15 -44.04 0.42 9.05
N SER A 16 -43.26 -0.37 8.31
CA SER A 16 -42.57 -1.56 8.86
C SER A 16 -41.49 -1.17 9.88
N LEU A 17 -40.83 -0.04 9.72
CA LEU A 17 -39.84 0.47 10.68
C LEU A 17 -40.47 0.89 12.00
N GLU A 18 -41.69 1.38 11.98
CA GLU A 18 -42.44 1.72 13.20
C GLU A 18 -42.78 0.49 14.06
N THR A 19 -42.95 -0.67 13.41
CA THR A 19 -43.23 -1.96 14.07
C THR A 19 -41.97 -2.84 14.22
N ALA A 20 -40.81 -2.33 13.89
CA ALA A 20 -39.53 -3.06 13.85
C ALA A 20 -39.12 -3.75 15.15
N ALA A 21 -39.55 -3.21 16.30
CA ALA A 21 -39.27 -3.81 17.61
C ALA A 21 -39.97 -5.17 17.79
N SER A 22 -41.08 -5.42 17.09
CA SER A 22 -41.84 -6.67 17.16
C SER A 22 -41.33 -7.74 16.22
N HIS A 23 -40.78 -7.34 15.08
CA HIS A 23 -40.28 -8.25 14.01
C HIS A 23 -38.91 -7.83 13.45
N PRO A 24 -37.88 -7.75 14.31
CA PRO A 24 -36.62 -7.11 13.92
C PRO A 24 -35.86 -7.87 12.83
N VAL A 25 -35.96 -9.19 12.76
CA VAL A 25 -35.26 -10.01 11.73
C VAL A 25 -35.89 -9.80 10.34
N ASP A 26 -37.22 -9.79 10.29
CA ASP A 26 -37.97 -9.55 9.04
C ASP A 26 -37.72 -8.13 8.55
N THR A 27 -37.71 -7.16 9.44
CA THR A 27 -37.40 -5.76 9.11
C THR A 27 -35.96 -5.62 8.59
N ALA A 28 -34.98 -6.33 9.17
CA ALA A 28 -33.60 -6.34 8.67
C ALA A 28 -33.52 -6.84 7.22
N TRP A 29 -34.25 -7.92 6.91
CA TRP A 29 -34.32 -8.46 5.54
C TRP A 29 -35.03 -7.51 4.57
N GLN A 30 -36.08 -6.83 5.02
CA GLN A 30 -36.80 -5.86 4.21
C GLN A 30 -35.92 -4.65 3.87
N ILE A 31 -35.24 -4.06 4.87
CA ILE A 31 -34.27 -2.97 4.65
C ILE A 31 -33.19 -3.39 3.64
N TYR A 32 -32.63 -4.58 3.81
CA TYR A 32 -31.61 -5.09 2.90
C TYR A 32 -32.12 -5.23 1.47
N ARG A 33 -33.28 -5.86 1.26
CA ARG A 33 -33.88 -6.04 -0.06
C ARG A 33 -34.18 -4.69 -0.73
N TYR A 34 -34.71 -3.75 0.03
CA TYR A 34 -35.01 -2.42 -0.47
C TYR A 34 -33.74 -1.68 -0.89
N LEU A 35 -32.72 -1.66 -0.06
CA LEU A 35 -31.42 -1.08 -0.41
C LEU A 35 -30.80 -1.76 -1.62
N GLN A 36 -30.94 -3.07 -1.77
CA GLN A 36 -30.36 -3.81 -2.90
C GLN A 36 -31.00 -3.45 -4.24
N ASN A 37 -32.32 -3.27 -4.25
CA ASN A 37 -33.08 -3.05 -5.47
C ASN A 37 -33.13 -1.56 -5.88
N ASP A 38 -33.27 -0.66 -4.92
CA ASP A 38 -33.68 0.71 -5.16
C ASP A 38 -32.68 1.79 -4.71
N TYR A 39 -31.52 1.41 -4.12
CA TYR A 39 -30.59 2.40 -3.57
C TYR A 39 -30.11 3.43 -4.62
N THR A 40 -30.06 3.07 -5.90
CA THR A 40 -29.64 3.96 -6.99
C THR A 40 -30.66 5.05 -7.34
N THR A 41 -31.93 4.85 -6.97
CA THR A 41 -33.03 5.80 -7.18
C THR A 41 -33.31 6.64 -5.92
N MET A 42 -32.73 6.25 -4.78
CA MET A 42 -32.92 6.91 -3.51
C MET A 42 -32.01 8.13 -3.33
N GLY A 43 -32.49 9.15 -2.66
CA GLY A 43 -31.64 10.25 -2.22
C GLY A 43 -30.70 9.82 -1.07
N SER A 44 -29.56 10.51 -0.92
CA SER A 44 -28.55 10.22 0.13
C SER A 44 -29.16 10.19 1.54
N HIS A 45 -30.12 11.05 1.82
CA HIS A 45 -30.81 11.13 3.10
C HIS A 45 -31.62 9.84 3.40
N GLN A 46 -32.35 9.32 2.42
CA GLN A 46 -33.14 8.10 2.56
C GLN A 46 -32.26 6.88 2.81
N VAL A 47 -31.16 6.76 2.06
CA VAL A 47 -30.19 5.68 2.24
C VAL A 47 -29.59 5.70 3.65
N ARG A 48 -29.17 6.87 4.13
CA ARG A 48 -28.66 7.03 5.50
C ARG A 48 -29.68 6.63 6.55
N MET A 49 -30.92 7.07 6.38
CA MET A 49 -31.99 6.76 7.30
C MET A 49 -32.19 5.25 7.42
N LEU A 50 -32.20 4.52 6.31
CA LEU A 50 -32.32 3.06 6.31
C LEU A 50 -31.12 2.37 6.95
N LEU A 51 -29.90 2.81 6.67
CA LEU A 51 -28.71 2.24 7.29
C LEU A 51 -28.71 2.47 8.80
N VAL A 52 -29.11 3.65 9.27
CA VAL A 52 -29.23 3.94 10.71
C VAL A 52 -30.36 3.13 11.34
N ALA A 53 -31.50 3.00 10.67
CA ALA A 53 -32.61 2.18 11.14
C ALA A 53 -32.18 0.72 11.29
N TYR A 54 -31.50 0.16 10.31
CA TYR A 54 -30.94 -1.19 10.37
C TYR A 54 -30.02 -1.38 11.60
N LEU A 55 -29.13 -0.42 11.87
CA LEU A 55 -28.19 -0.50 13.00
C LEU A 55 -28.87 -0.39 14.37
N LYS A 56 -30.05 0.21 14.43
CA LYS A 56 -30.84 0.35 15.66
C LYS A 56 -31.73 -0.86 15.97
N LEU A 57 -31.85 -1.81 15.04
CA LEU A 57 -32.67 -3.00 15.27
C LEU A 57 -32.12 -3.82 16.45
N PRO A 58 -32.99 -4.22 17.40
CA PRO A 58 -32.62 -5.01 18.58
C PRO A 58 -32.47 -6.50 18.21
N VAL A 59 -31.52 -6.86 17.36
CA VAL A 59 -31.32 -8.24 16.94
C VAL A 59 -29.88 -8.68 17.18
N ASP A 60 -29.72 -9.97 17.50
CA ASP A 60 -28.49 -10.70 17.18
C ASP A 60 -28.40 -10.77 15.66
N ARG A 61 -27.56 -9.93 15.10
CA ARG A 61 -27.56 -9.59 13.68
C ARG A 61 -27.23 -10.81 12.84
N PRO A 62 -28.13 -11.29 11.96
CA PRO A 62 -27.84 -12.43 11.12
C PRO A 62 -26.59 -12.12 10.29
N SER A 63 -25.54 -12.91 10.46
CA SER A 63 -24.21 -12.65 9.89
C SER A 63 -24.24 -12.36 8.39
N LEU A 64 -25.09 -13.08 7.64
CA LEU A 64 -25.24 -12.89 6.21
C LEU A 64 -25.83 -11.52 5.84
N VAL A 65 -26.96 -11.14 6.44
CA VAL A 65 -27.61 -9.84 6.17
C VAL A 65 -26.69 -8.71 6.57
N HIS A 66 -26.01 -8.86 7.69
CA HIS A 66 -25.10 -7.88 8.22
C HIS A 66 -23.94 -7.61 7.25
N SER A 67 -23.30 -8.65 6.69
CA SER A 67 -22.26 -8.52 5.68
C SER A 67 -22.76 -7.92 4.36
N CYS A 68 -23.99 -8.26 3.96
CA CYS A 68 -24.60 -7.68 2.76
C CYS A 68 -24.85 -6.18 2.93
N VAL A 69 -25.36 -5.75 4.08
CA VAL A 69 -25.59 -4.32 4.39
C VAL A 69 -24.27 -3.56 4.43
N LEU A 70 -23.21 -4.15 5.00
CA LEU A 70 -21.88 -3.56 4.94
C LEU A 70 -21.38 -3.40 3.50
N GLY A 71 -21.58 -4.41 2.65
CA GLY A 71 -21.24 -4.36 1.24
C GLY A 71 -21.92 -3.21 0.49
N ILE A 72 -23.20 -2.97 0.80
CA ILE A 72 -23.98 -1.84 0.26
C ILE A 72 -23.43 -0.51 0.81
N ALA A 73 -23.16 -0.41 2.11
CA ALA A 73 -22.63 0.79 2.73
C ALA A 73 -21.27 1.20 2.12
N VAL A 74 -20.38 0.24 1.83
CA VAL A 74 -19.13 0.49 1.11
C VAL A 74 -19.39 1.13 -0.26
N LYS A 75 -20.36 0.61 -1.01
CA LYS A 75 -20.69 1.11 -2.35
C LYS A 75 -21.29 2.51 -2.27
N ILE A 76 -22.30 2.71 -1.40
CA ILE A 76 -22.96 3.99 -1.18
C ILE A 76 -21.98 5.07 -0.71
N SER A 77 -21.05 4.73 0.16
CA SER A 77 -20.05 5.67 0.66
C SER A 77 -19.15 6.25 -0.43
N SER A 78 -19.01 5.55 -1.57
CA SER A 78 -18.27 6.07 -2.72
C SER A 78 -19.09 7.01 -3.60
N GLU A 79 -20.41 6.95 -3.49
CA GLU A 79 -21.35 7.74 -4.30
C GLU A 79 -21.77 9.03 -3.58
N TYR A 80 -21.82 9.00 -2.24
CA TYR A 80 -22.26 10.13 -1.42
C TYR A 80 -21.11 10.66 -0.55
N ALA A 81 -20.58 11.82 -0.90
CA ALA A 81 -19.43 12.44 -0.22
C ALA A 81 -19.70 12.77 1.26
N ASP A 82 -20.95 13.03 1.63
CA ASP A 82 -21.36 13.38 2.98
C ASP A 82 -21.70 12.17 3.89
N PHE A 83 -21.52 10.92 3.38
CA PHE A 83 -21.76 9.70 4.15
C PHE A 83 -20.60 9.42 5.11
N GLN A 84 -20.87 9.52 6.42
CA GLN A 84 -19.89 9.33 7.49
C GLN A 84 -19.53 7.85 7.68
N PHE A 85 -18.78 7.31 6.74
CA PHE A 85 -18.46 5.87 6.66
C PHE A 85 -17.75 5.33 7.90
N PRO A 86 -16.74 6.01 8.51
CA PRO A 86 -16.10 5.54 9.74
C PRO A 86 -17.07 5.42 10.92
N GLN A 87 -17.97 6.40 11.09
CA GLN A 87 -19.00 6.35 12.15
C GLN A 87 -19.98 5.20 11.91
N PHE A 88 -20.38 4.97 10.65
CA PHE A 88 -21.19 3.81 10.29
C PHE A 88 -20.50 2.49 10.66
N LEU A 89 -19.21 2.33 10.35
CA LEU A 89 -18.45 1.12 10.68
C LEU A 89 -18.33 0.88 12.19
N GLN A 90 -18.11 1.93 12.96
CA GLN A 90 -18.09 1.85 14.42
C GLN A 90 -19.44 1.36 14.96
N MET A 91 -20.55 1.93 14.51
CA MET A 91 -21.89 1.51 14.87
C MET A 91 -22.22 0.09 14.39
N TRP A 92 -21.69 -0.29 13.21
CA TRP A 92 -21.84 -1.63 12.65
C TRP A 92 -21.08 -2.68 13.47
N GLY A 93 -20.01 -2.30 14.17
CA GLY A 93 -19.15 -3.20 14.94
C GLY A 93 -18.23 -4.03 14.04
N TYR A 94 -17.55 -3.36 13.09
CA TYR A 94 -16.73 -3.98 12.05
C TYR A 94 -15.75 -5.03 12.56
N ASP A 95 -15.01 -4.74 13.61
CA ASP A 95 -14.00 -5.65 14.17
C ASP A 95 -14.64 -6.89 14.86
N ARG A 96 -15.89 -6.77 15.29
CA ARG A 96 -16.59 -7.81 16.05
C ARG A 96 -17.38 -8.79 15.18
N TYR A 97 -17.95 -8.31 14.06
CA TYR A 97 -18.93 -9.07 13.29
C TYR A 97 -18.46 -9.49 11.90
N LEU A 98 -17.21 -9.16 11.51
CA LEU A 98 -16.66 -9.57 10.21
C LEU A 98 -16.42 -11.08 10.21
N ARG A 99 -17.08 -11.80 9.30
CA ARG A 99 -16.94 -13.26 9.14
C ARG A 99 -15.65 -13.63 8.43
N GLU A 100 -15.16 -14.86 8.61
CA GLU A 100 -13.97 -15.35 7.93
C GLU A 100 -14.11 -15.35 6.40
N GLU A 101 -15.32 -15.65 5.87
CA GLU A 101 -15.57 -15.57 4.42
C GLU A 101 -15.45 -14.13 3.88
N ASP A 102 -15.76 -13.13 4.69
CA ASP A 102 -15.65 -11.72 4.30
C ASP A 102 -14.20 -11.23 4.24
N LYS A 103 -13.27 -11.97 4.85
CA LYS A 103 -11.81 -11.72 4.79
C LYS A 103 -11.16 -12.35 3.57
N GLN A 104 -11.79 -13.33 2.94
CA GLN A 104 -11.26 -14.06 1.79
C GLN A 104 -11.65 -13.39 0.47
N ARG A 105 -10.78 -13.50 -0.55
CA ARG A 105 -11.11 -13.07 -1.90
C ARG A 105 -12.23 -13.93 -2.48
N GLN A 106 -13.17 -13.29 -3.12
CA GLN A 106 -14.29 -13.98 -3.75
C GLN A 106 -13.97 -14.29 -5.21
N THR A 107 -14.37 -15.46 -5.68
CA THR A 107 -14.32 -15.80 -7.11
C THR A 107 -15.72 -15.59 -7.71
N GLY A 108 -15.81 -14.73 -8.70
CA GLY A 108 -17.07 -14.50 -9.41
C GLY A 108 -17.46 -15.66 -10.32
N LYS A 109 -18.69 -15.64 -10.79
CA LYS A 109 -19.20 -16.62 -11.77
C LYS A 109 -18.41 -16.62 -13.09
N ASP A 110 -17.73 -15.53 -13.39
CA ASP A 110 -16.83 -15.34 -14.55
C ASP A 110 -15.41 -15.89 -14.31
N GLY A 111 -15.16 -16.55 -13.18
CA GLY A 111 -13.86 -17.09 -12.76
C GLY A 111 -12.85 -16.03 -12.31
N ARG A 112 -13.21 -14.75 -12.26
CA ARG A 112 -12.34 -13.67 -11.80
C ARG A 112 -12.31 -13.57 -10.29
N SER A 113 -11.12 -13.26 -9.77
CA SER A 113 -10.93 -13.02 -8.33
C SER A 113 -11.22 -11.56 -7.99
N TYR A 114 -12.18 -11.35 -7.09
CA TYR A 114 -12.58 -10.04 -6.58
C TYR A 114 -12.03 -9.80 -5.16
N PRO A 115 -11.79 -8.53 -4.78
CA PRO A 115 -11.38 -8.19 -3.42
C PRO A 115 -12.40 -8.68 -2.39
N SER A 116 -11.91 -9.14 -1.23
CA SER A 116 -12.78 -9.48 -0.10
C SER A 116 -13.56 -8.27 0.39
N LEU A 117 -14.64 -8.51 1.16
CA LEU A 117 -15.39 -7.42 1.80
C LEU A 117 -14.48 -6.58 2.69
N MET A 118 -13.62 -7.21 3.48
CA MET A 118 -12.60 -6.56 4.31
C MET A 118 -11.71 -5.63 3.49
N GLN A 119 -11.13 -6.13 2.39
CA GLN A 119 -10.27 -5.31 1.52
C GLN A 119 -11.02 -4.11 0.90
N ARG A 120 -12.31 -4.26 0.59
CA ARG A 120 -13.12 -3.16 0.08
C ARG A 120 -13.38 -2.10 1.16
N VAL A 121 -13.69 -2.52 2.39
CA VAL A 121 -13.86 -1.62 3.54
C VAL A 121 -12.57 -0.86 3.83
N GLU A 122 -11.43 -1.55 3.92
CA GLU A 122 -10.12 -0.94 4.18
C GLU A 122 -9.75 0.10 3.12
N ARG A 123 -9.95 -0.22 1.85
CA ARG A 123 -9.73 0.74 0.75
C ARG A 123 -10.63 1.97 0.90
N ARG A 124 -11.89 1.76 1.28
CA ARG A 124 -12.82 2.88 1.45
C ARG A 124 -12.46 3.74 2.66
N LEU A 125 -12.04 3.13 3.78
CA LEU A 125 -11.52 3.87 4.94
C LEU A 125 -10.27 4.69 4.59
N GLN A 126 -9.33 4.10 3.86
CA GLN A 126 -8.14 4.82 3.38
C GLN A 126 -8.54 6.00 2.49
N SER A 127 -9.43 5.77 1.54
CA SER A 127 -9.96 6.85 0.69
C SER A 127 -10.70 7.92 1.51
N TYR A 128 -11.50 7.53 2.50
CA TYR A 128 -12.20 8.46 3.37
C TYR A 128 -11.23 9.27 4.22
N ALA A 129 -10.23 8.63 4.82
CA ALA A 129 -9.18 9.31 5.59
C ALA A 129 -8.41 10.32 4.74
N LEU A 130 -8.07 9.96 3.50
CA LEU A 130 -7.42 10.86 2.55
C LEU A 130 -8.30 12.08 2.21
N HIS A 131 -9.62 11.87 2.09
CA HIS A 131 -10.57 12.96 1.77
C HIS A 131 -10.90 13.85 2.98
N HIS A 132 -10.81 13.33 4.21
CA HIS A 132 -11.17 14.02 5.46
C HIS A 132 -9.97 14.45 6.31
N GLN A 133 -8.74 13.99 6.04
CA GLN A 133 -7.52 14.62 6.57
C GLN A 133 -7.33 16.05 6.03
N SER A 134 -8.14 16.42 5.06
CA SER A 134 -8.19 17.74 4.47
C SER A 134 -9.49 18.48 4.81
N GLU A 135 -9.76 18.71 6.09
CA GLU A 135 -10.61 19.85 6.49
C GLU A 135 -9.90 21.22 6.29
N MET A 136 -8.70 21.21 5.74
CA MET A 136 -8.21 22.35 4.97
C MET A 136 -8.87 22.29 3.59
N PRO A 137 -9.48 23.38 3.09
CA PRO A 137 -10.02 23.40 1.74
C PRO A 137 -8.87 23.16 0.77
N HIS A 138 -8.74 21.91 0.29
CA HIS A 138 -7.91 21.70 -0.89
C HIS A 138 -8.59 22.45 -2.01
N PRO A 139 -7.87 23.28 -2.75
CA PRO A 139 -8.39 23.74 -4.02
C PRO A 139 -8.73 22.47 -4.81
N VAL A 140 -10.01 22.29 -5.07
CA VAL A 140 -10.56 21.13 -5.81
C VAL A 140 -9.95 21.07 -7.22
N ASP A 141 -9.37 22.18 -7.67
CA ASP A 141 -8.55 22.36 -8.86
C ASP A 141 -7.19 22.90 -8.42
N GLY A 142 -6.20 22.04 -8.31
CA GLY A 142 -4.86 22.42 -7.87
C GLY A 142 -3.77 21.81 -8.73
N ILE A 143 -2.66 22.53 -8.84
CA ILE A 143 -1.44 21.99 -9.42
C ILE A 143 -0.69 21.25 -8.33
N LYS A 144 -0.41 19.95 -8.55
CA LYS A 144 0.41 19.12 -7.66
C LYS A 144 1.69 18.70 -8.34
N ASP A 145 2.80 18.76 -7.61
CA ASP A 145 4.05 18.20 -8.07
C ASP A 145 4.07 16.70 -7.77
N MET A 146 4.22 15.89 -8.81
CA MET A 146 4.15 14.43 -8.75
C MET A 146 5.33 13.81 -9.50
N VAL A 147 5.85 12.71 -8.98
CA VAL A 147 6.88 11.94 -9.67
C VAL A 147 6.26 10.76 -10.42
N ALA A 148 6.71 10.54 -11.65
CA ALA A 148 6.32 9.36 -12.43
C ALA A 148 7.15 8.15 -12.00
N VAL A 149 6.53 7.24 -11.26
CA VAL A 149 7.21 6.06 -10.69
C VAL A 149 7.23 4.87 -11.64
N LYS A 150 6.25 4.77 -12.54
CA LYS A 150 6.12 3.64 -13.46
C LYS A 150 5.40 4.03 -14.73
N VAL A 151 5.87 3.49 -15.87
CA VAL A 151 5.16 3.52 -17.15
C VAL A 151 4.76 2.10 -17.54
N PHE A 152 3.52 1.90 -17.93
CA PHE A 152 3.00 0.60 -18.33
C PHE A 152 2.08 0.69 -19.54
N GLU A 153 1.97 -0.42 -20.25
CA GLU A 153 1.13 -0.57 -21.44
C GLU A 153 -0.18 -1.26 -21.07
N LYS A 154 -1.29 -0.80 -21.66
CA LYS A 154 -2.58 -1.48 -21.64
C LYS A 154 -3.12 -1.61 -23.07
N GLN A 155 -3.70 -2.76 -23.38
CA GLN A 155 -4.51 -2.91 -24.58
C GLN A 155 -5.92 -2.37 -24.32
N MET A 156 -6.32 -1.37 -25.13
CA MET A 156 -7.67 -0.79 -25.07
C MET A 156 -8.23 -0.72 -26.49
N ASN A 157 -9.37 -1.37 -26.73
CA ASN A 157 -10.04 -1.41 -28.05
C ASN A 157 -9.09 -1.86 -29.19
N GLY A 158 -8.26 -2.89 -28.93
CA GLY A 158 -7.31 -3.43 -29.90
C GLY A 158 -6.06 -2.56 -30.16
N LYS A 159 -5.93 -1.41 -29.48
CA LYS A 159 -4.77 -0.51 -29.60
C LYS A 159 -3.94 -0.53 -28.31
N ARG A 160 -2.63 -0.50 -28.45
CA ARG A 160 -1.69 -0.31 -27.33
C ARG A 160 -1.72 1.14 -26.88
N ARG A 161 -1.89 1.36 -25.59
CA ARG A 161 -1.84 2.69 -24.96
C ARG A 161 -0.89 2.64 -23.77
N TYR A 162 -0.11 3.70 -23.59
CA TYR A 162 0.81 3.84 -22.47
C TYR A 162 0.19 4.74 -21.42
N PHE A 163 0.43 4.37 -20.16
CA PHE A 163 -0.01 5.10 -18.98
C PHE A 163 1.15 5.26 -18.03
N ALA A 164 1.16 6.35 -17.29
CA ALA A 164 2.12 6.55 -16.21
C ALA A 164 1.41 6.61 -14.86
N LYS A 165 2.01 5.97 -13.86
CA LYS A 165 1.62 6.12 -12.46
C LYS A 165 2.42 7.27 -11.87
N LEU A 166 1.71 8.25 -11.33
CA LEU A 166 2.22 9.45 -10.69
C LEU A 166 1.96 9.39 -9.19
N VAL A 167 2.90 9.87 -8.39
CA VAL A 167 2.79 9.92 -6.93
C VAL A 167 3.25 11.28 -6.44
N ALA A 168 2.44 11.94 -5.61
CA ALA A 168 2.79 13.18 -4.93
C ALA A 168 3.46 12.91 -3.57
N SER A 169 4.10 13.92 -2.98
CA SER A 169 4.77 13.80 -1.68
C SER A 169 3.84 13.48 -0.51
N ASP A 170 2.55 13.80 -0.63
CA ASP A 170 1.50 13.42 0.31
C ASP A 170 0.98 11.99 0.12
N GLY A 171 1.57 11.22 -0.81
CA GLY A 171 1.18 9.85 -1.13
C GLY A 171 0.01 9.72 -2.10
N MET A 172 -0.57 10.82 -2.58
CA MET A 172 -1.62 10.80 -3.60
C MET A 172 -1.12 10.12 -4.87
N GLU A 173 -1.94 9.25 -5.45
CA GLU A 173 -1.62 8.50 -6.65
C GLU A 173 -2.56 8.87 -7.79
N LEU A 174 -2.02 9.08 -8.98
CA LEU A 174 -2.78 9.22 -10.21
C LEU A 174 -2.25 8.30 -11.30
N VAL A 175 -3.16 7.88 -12.19
CA VAL A 175 -2.79 7.21 -13.44
C VAL A 175 -3.20 8.11 -14.59
N ALA A 176 -2.22 8.57 -15.34
CA ALA A 176 -2.40 9.45 -16.48
C ALA A 176 -2.01 8.77 -17.79
N SER A 177 -2.73 9.08 -18.87
CA SER A 177 -2.37 8.58 -20.19
C SER A 177 -1.14 9.33 -20.73
N SER A 178 -0.26 8.60 -21.42
CA SER A 178 1.00 9.16 -21.91
C SER A 178 0.86 10.34 -22.89
N HIS A 179 -0.30 10.50 -23.53
CA HIS A 179 -0.54 11.65 -24.43
C HIS A 179 -0.67 12.99 -23.71
N LEU A 180 -0.87 12.98 -22.38
CA LEU A 180 -0.90 14.22 -21.58
C LEU A 180 0.50 14.73 -21.25
N PHE A 181 1.53 13.90 -21.44
CA PHE A 181 2.92 14.29 -21.14
C PHE A 181 3.60 14.99 -22.31
N PRO A 182 4.46 15.98 -22.05
CA PRO A 182 5.17 16.70 -23.10
C PRO A 182 6.36 15.94 -23.70
N CYS A 183 6.49 14.64 -23.39
CA CYS A 183 7.60 13.80 -23.81
C CYS A 183 7.12 12.40 -24.22
N LYS A 184 8.01 11.58 -24.77
CA LYS A 184 7.70 10.22 -25.21
C LYS A 184 7.50 9.28 -24.03
N PRO A 185 6.72 8.19 -24.15
CA PRO A 185 6.40 7.29 -23.03
C PRO A 185 7.63 6.78 -22.27
N TRP A 186 8.72 6.48 -22.95
CA TRP A 186 9.96 5.98 -22.33
C TRP A 186 10.81 7.04 -21.62
N GLU A 187 10.46 8.32 -21.75
CA GLU A 187 11.11 9.47 -21.10
C GLU A 187 10.34 9.96 -19.87
N ILE A 188 9.13 9.42 -19.62
CA ILE A 188 8.23 9.89 -18.57
C ILE A 188 8.74 9.49 -17.18
N GLN A 189 9.18 8.24 -17.04
CA GLN A 189 9.51 7.66 -15.75
C GLN A 189 10.73 8.34 -15.10
N GLY A 190 10.68 8.50 -13.77
CA GLY A 190 11.77 9.09 -12.98
C GLY A 190 11.88 10.61 -13.10
N ARG A 191 10.83 11.29 -13.56
CA ARG A 191 10.78 12.77 -13.65
C ARG A 191 9.67 13.35 -12.80
N MET A 192 9.87 14.58 -12.35
CA MET A 192 8.84 15.40 -11.70
C MET A 192 7.98 16.12 -12.72
N TYR A 193 6.70 16.16 -12.41
CA TYR A 193 5.70 16.86 -13.22
C TYR A 193 4.80 17.71 -12.32
N SER A 194 4.46 18.91 -12.77
CA SER A 194 3.37 19.69 -12.20
C SER A 194 2.09 19.26 -12.92
N VAL A 195 1.18 18.68 -12.17
CA VAL A 195 -0.04 18.04 -12.66
C VAL A 195 -1.23 18.87 -12.23
N SER A 196 -1.98 19.37 -13.20
CA SER A 196 -3.31 19.94 -12.94
C SER A 196 -4.28 18.80 -12.66
N VAL A 197 -4.80 18.75 -11.44
CA VAL A 197 -5.73 17.70 -11.01
C VAL A 197 -7.14 18.25 -11.06
N ARG A 198 -8.01 17.56 -11.79
CA ARG A 198 -9.44 17.82 -11.83
C ARG A 198 -10.19 16.69 -11.14
N VAL A 199 -11.13 17.04 -10.28
CA VAL A 199 -12.03 16.07 -9.68
C VAL A 199 -13.29 15.96 -10.54
N SER A 200 -13.63 14.73 -10.97
CA SER A 200 -14.86 14.47 -11.71
C SER A 200 -16.09 14.64 -10.79
N LYS A 201 -17.28 14.76 -11.39
CA LYS A 201 -18.55 14.80 -10.63
C LYS A 201 -18.78 13.58 -9.73
N GLU A 202 -18.06 12.48 -10.03
CA GLU A 202 -18.09 11.21 -9.28
C GLU A 202 -17.01 11.16 -8.18
N GLY A 203 -16.28 12.27 -7.93
CA GLY A 203 -15.21 12.35 -6.93
C GLY A 203 -13.89 11.67 -7.37
N ASN A 204 -13.76 11.26 -8.64
CA ASN A 204 -12.52 10.66 -9.13
C ASN A 204 -11.54 11.74 -9.58
N GLU A 205 -10.34 11.69 -9.05
CA GLU A 205 -9.25 12.58 -9.43
C GLU A 205 -8.65 12.13 -10.77
N ARG A 206 -8.45 13.09 -11.67
CA ARG A 206 -7.86 12.87 -12.99
C ARG A 206 -6.86 13.97 -13.31
N ALA A 207 -5.79 13.62 -14.01
CA ALA A 207 -4.89 14.60 -14.59
C ALA A 207 -5.56 15.25 -15.80
N ASP A 208 -5.57 16.57 -15.82
CA ASP A 208 -6.10 17.39 -16.93
C ASP A 208 -4.97 17.90 -17.80
N GLU A 209 -3.93 18.46 -17.18
CA GLU A 209 -2.72 18.96 -17.83
C GLU A 209 -1.49 18.50 -17.07
N ILE A 210 -0.43 18.14 -17.78
CA ILE A 210 0.84 17.70 -17.21
C ILE A 210 1.98 18.45 -17.88
N VAL A 211 2.75 19.20 -17.09
CA VAL A 211 3.97 19.87 -17.54
C VAL A 211 5.18 19.39 -16.75
N VAL A 212 6.38 19.50 -17.31
CA VAL A 212 7.60 19.17 -16.55
C VAL A 212 7.73 20.15 -15.39
N SER A 213 7.91 19.65 -14.17
CA SER A 213 8.15 20.50 -13.00
C SER A 213 9.59 21.02 -13.01
N GLU A 214 9.77 22.26 -12.56
CA GLU A 214 11.09 22.84 -12.33
C GLU A 214 11.74 22.35 -11.02
N LYS A 215 10.96 21.68 -10.14
CA LYS A 215 11.44 21.16 -8.87
C LYS A 215 12.23 19.88 -9.05
N ASN A 216 13.28 19.70 -8.25
CA ASN A 216 13.98 18.44 -8.17
C ASN A 216 13.18 17.40 -7.37
N ILE A 217 13.34 16.12 -7.69
CA ILE A 217 12.68 15.04 -6.97
C ILE A 217 13.07 15.07 -5.49
N ALA A 218 14.34 15.35 -5.17
CA ALA A 218 14.85 15.38 -3.81
C ALA A 218 14.20 16.49 -2.93
N ASP A 219 13.66 17.54 -3.53
CA ASP A 219 12.95 18.61 -2.80
C ASP A 219 11.59 18.12 -2.26
N ALA A 220 10.93 17.24 -3.01
CA ALA A 220 9.64 16.66 -2.62
C ALA A 220 9.79 15.32 -1.89
N PHE A 221 10.83 14.57 -2.23
CA PHE A 221 11.14 13.24 -1.68
C PHE A 221 12.59 13.20 -1.23
N PRO A 222 12.89 13.54 0.03
CA PRO A 222 14.27 13.60 0.54
C PRO A 222 15.04 12.32 0.27
N SER A 223 16.25 12.46 -0.26
CA SER A 223 17.08 11.33 -0.65
C SER A 223 17.65 10.59 0.55
N VAL A 224 17.78 9.29 0.43
CA VAL A 224 18.42 8.39 1.38
C VAL A 224 19.43 7.48 0.68
N VAL A 225 20.30 6.84 1.45
CA VAL A 225 21.23 5.83 0.92
C VAL A 225 20.62 4.44 1.07
N GLY A 226 20.78 3.63 0.05
CA GLY A 226 20.35 2.24 0.06
C GLY A 226 21.36 1.30 -0.57
N TYR A 227 21.20 0.02 -0.25
CA TYR A 227 22.00 -1.08 -0.79
C TYR A 227 21.16 -1.88 -1.78
N VAL A 228 21.72 -2.17 -2.95
CA VAL A 228 21.08 -2.97 -4.02
C VAL A 228 21.31 -4.45 -3.74
N ASP A 229 20.34 -5.09 -3.12
CA ASP A 229 20.41 -6.49 -2.72
C ASP A 229 20.18 -7.47 -3.89
N GLY A 230 19.39 -7.08 -4.87
CA GLY A 230 19.08 -7.94 -6.00
C GLY A 230 18.62 -7.19 -7.23
N VAL A 231 18.83 -7.84 -8.38
CA VAL A 231 18.39 -7.33 -9.69
C VAL A 231 17.59 -8.40 -10.40
N ASP A 232 16.31 -8.12 -10.66
CA ASP A 232 15.46 -8.92 -11.54
C ASP A 232 15.63 -8.42 -12.99
N MET A 233 16.53 -9.04 -13.72
CA MET A 233 16.83 -8.68 -15.12
C MET A 233 15.64 -8.89 -16.06
N GLY A 234 14.74 -9.84 -15.75
CA GLY A 234 13.55 -10.14 -16.56
C GLY A 234 12.54 -9.00 -16.56
N HIS A 235 12.38 -8.33 -15.44
CA HIS A 235 11.46 -7.21 -15.26
C HIS A 235 12.18 -5.86 -15.20
N GLY A 236 13.51 -5.82 -15.09
CA GLY A 236 14.29 -4.61 -14.91
C GLY A 236 14.08 -3.96 -13.54
N HIS A 237 13.82 -4.78 -12.51
CA HIS A 237 13.61 -4.33 -11.15
C HIS A 237 14.86 -4.46 -10.31
N TYR A 238 15.17 -3.42 -9.55
CA TYR A 238 16.28 -3.36 -8.61
C TYR A 238 15.71 -3.29 -7.20
N HIS A 239 16.04 -4.28 -6.37
CA HIS A 239 15.60 -4.37 -4.99
C HIS A 239 16.59 -3.64 -4.08
N ILE A 240 16.13 -2.56 -3.46
CA ILE A 240 16.97 -1.66 -2.65
C ILE A 240 16.46 -1.70 -1.20
N TYR A 241 17.39 -1.85 -0.26
CA TYR A 241 17.11 -1.72 1.17
C TYR A 241 17.82 -0.49 1.70
N ASP A 242 17.15 0.29 2.55
CA ASP A 242 17.78 1.38 3.30
C ASP A 242 18.25 0.90 4.69
N SER A 243 18.95 1.78 5.42
CA SER A 243 19.46 1.51 6.75
C SER A 243 18.36 1.24 7.81
N LEU A 244 17.10 1.59 7.51
CA LEU A 244 15.92 1.27 8.33
C LEU A 244 15.26 -0.05 7.90
N SER A 245 15.94 -0.86 7.09
CA SER A 245 15.44 -2.13 6.55
C SER A 245 14.18 -2.01 5.66
N ARG A 246 13.81 -0.80 5.21
CA ARG A 246 12.68 -0.62 4.30
C ARG A 246 13.07 -1.09 2.91
N HIS A 247 12.21 -1.88 2.30
CA HIS A 247 12.41 -2.41 0.95
C HIS A 247 11.74 -1.52 -0.09
N PHE A 248 12.50 -1.15 -1.12
CA PHE A 248 12.06 -0.34 -2.26
C PHE A 248 12.37 -1.06 -3.57
N VAL A 249 11.65 -0.71 -4.63
CA VAL A 249 11.89 -1.21 -5.98
C VAL A 249 12.15 -0.03 -6.91
N ALA A 250 13.33 -0.02 -7.55
CA ALA A 250 13.59 0.88 -8.66
C ALA A 250 13.31 0.14 -9.98
N GLU A 251 12.43 0.71 -10.80
CA GLU A 251 12.15 0.17 -12.13
C GLU A 251 13.05 0.85 -13.16
N LYS A 252 13.88 0.06 -13.86
CA LYS A 252 14.72 0.53 -14.98
C LYS A 252 15.39 1.88 -14.72
N PRO A 253 16.23 2.01 -13.68
CA PRO A 253 16.89 3.26 -13.38
C PRO A 253 17.69 3.75 -14.59
N THR A 254 17.74 5.06 -14.79
CA THR A 254 18.49 5.68 -15.90
C THR A 254 20.00 5.55 -15.73
N LEU A 255 20.44 5.36 -14.48
CA LEU A 255 21.84 5.13 -14.14
C LEU A 255 22.18 3.63 -14.24
N MET A 256 23.45 3.35 -14.57
CA MET A 256 23.96 1.99 -14.56
C MET A 256 24.16 1.53 -13.11
N VAL A 257 23.21 0.74 -12.60
CA VAL A 257 23.19 0.19 -11.24
C VAL A 257 23.43 -1.31 -11.32
N LYS A 258 24.19 -1.84 -10.37
CA LYS A 258 24.49 -3.28 -10.26
C LYS A 258 24.04 -3.80 -8.90
N GLN A 259 23.93 -5.11 -8.78
CA GLN A 259 23.79 -5.75 -7.47
C GLN A 259 25.04 -5.45 -6.63
N GLN A 260 24.84 -5.21 -5.34
CA GLN A 260 25.85 -4.80 -4.34
C GLN A 260 26.29 -3.33 -4.43
N ASP A 261 25.72 -2.53 -5.34
CA ASP A 261 25.97 -1.09 -5.35
C ASP A 261 25.26 -0.41 -4.16
N PHE A 262 25.88 0.68 -3.68
CA PHE A 262 25.21 1.67 -2.85
C PHE A 262 24.66 2.78 -3.74
N VAL A 263 23.41 3.15 -3.50
CA VAL A 263 22.74 4.17 -4.30
C VAL A 263 22.13 5.25 -3.41
N VAL A 264 22.16 6.49 -3.92
CA VAL A 264 21.34 7.57 -3.41
C VAL A 264 20.02 7.52 -4.17
N PHE A 265 18.92 7.47 -3.45
CA PHE A 265 17.59 7.43 -4.06
C PHE A 265 16.55 8.21 -3.26
N SER A 266 15.53 8.68 -3.93
CA SER A 266 14.35 9.27 -3.31
C SER A 266 13.29 8.19 -3.11
N PRO A 267 12.92 7.88 -1.85
CA PRO A 267 11.88 6.92 -1.53
C PRO A 267 10.50 7.53 -1.84
N VAL A 268 9.75 6.88 -2.71
CA VAL A 268 8.38 7.25 -3.04
C VAL A 268 7.44 6.21 -2.46
N ILE A 269 6.66 6.61 -1.47
CA ILE A 269 5.76 5.74 -0.72
C ILE A 269 4.32 6.13 -1.04
N PRO A 270 3.64 5.40 -1.94
CA PRO A 270 2.24 5.63 -2.23
C PRO A 270 1.36 5.33 -1.02
N ALA A 271 0.28 6.10 -0.83
CA ALA A 271 -0.64 5.90 0.30
C ALA A 271 -1.40 4.56 0.22
N VAL A 272 -1.66 4.06 -0.99
CA VAL A 272 -2.55 2.90 -1.22
C VAL A 272 -1.79 1.66 -1.70
N ASP A 273 -0.65 1.83 -2.39
CA ASP A 273 0.11 0.71 -2.95
C ASP A 273 1.12 0.15 -1.94
N LYS A 274 1.23 -1.17 -1.88
CA LYS A 274 2.24 -1.84 -1.03
C LYS A 274 3.66 -1.70 -1.59
N PHE A 275 3.82 -1.30 -2.84
CA PHE A 275 5.11 -1.16 -3.48
C PHE A 275 5.68 0.24 -3.25
N LYS A 276 6.71 0.28 -2.41
CA LYS A 276 7.54 1.47 -2.21
C LYS A 276 8.49 1.58 -3.40
N SER A 277 8.41 2.67 -4.14
CA SER A 277 9.28 2.92 -5.31
C SER A 277 10.54 3.67 -4.91
N ALA A 278 11.64 3.43 -5.63
CA ALA A 278 12.90 4.16 -5.49
C ALA A 278 13.23 4.89 -6.80
N ILE A 279 13.49 6.18 -6.71
CA ILE A 279 14.04 6.96 -7.84
C ILE A 279 15.53 7.17 -7.57
N VAL A 280 16.37 6.40 -8.26
CA VAL A 280 17.82 6.45 -8.08
C VAL A 280 18.38 7.69 -8.75
N SER A 281 19.15 8.48 -7.99
CA SER A 281 19.79 9.72 -8.44
C SER A 281 21.32 9.62 -8.56
N ASN A 282 21.95 8.72 -7.82
CA ASN A 282 23.41 8.53 -7.86
C ASN A 282 23.80 7.12 -7.41
N VAL A 283 25.00 6.70 -7.82
CA VAL A 283 25.69 5.49 -7.32
C VAL A 283 26.89 5.96 -6.52
N LEU A 284 27.03 5.48 -5.29
CA LEU A 284 28.12 5.86 -4.40
C LEU A 284 29.31 4.92 -4.55
N PRO A 285 30.55 5.42 -4.37
CA PRO A 285 31.70 4.58 -4.09
C PRO A 285 31.42 3.68 -2.87
N HIS A 286 31.95 2.45 -2.89
CA HIS A 286 31.63 1.43 -1.88
C HIS A 286 31.87 1.91 -0.44
N ASP A 287 33.05 2.49 -0.16
CA ASP A 287 33.40 2.98 1.17
C ASP A 287 32.50 4.12 1.65
N GLU A 288 32.11 5.02 0.75
CA GLU A 288 31.17 6.10 1.05
C GLU A 288 29.78 5.53 1.33
N GLY A 289 29.39 4.52 0.57
CA GLY A 289 28.13 3.80 0.74
C GLY A 289 28.02 3.12 2.10
N ILE A 290 29.03 2.35 2.50
CA ILE A 290 29.12 1.70 3.82
C ILE A 290 29.00 2.74 4.93
N LYS A 291 29.76 3.83 4.84
CA LYS A 291 29.76 4.90 5.85
C LYS A 291 28.39 5.56 5.97
N ALA A 292 27.71 5.80 4.86
CA ALA A 292 26.41 6.46 4.82
C ALA A 292 25.26 5.52 5.21
N PHE A 293 25.32 4.24 4.85
CA PHE A 293 24.35 3.23 5.23
C PHE A 293 24.47 2.90 6.73
N GLY A 294 25.69 2.82 7.24
CA GLY A 294 26.02 2.47 8.62
C GLY A 294 26.25 0.98 8.83
N THR A 295 27.05 0.65 9.85
CA THR A 295 27.36 -0.71 10.25
C THR A 295 27.08 -0.92 11.73
N MET A 296 26.87 -2.18 12.13
CA MET A 296 26.71 -2.58 13.52
C MET A 296 27.95 -3.35 14.01
N LYS A 297 28.38 -3.09 15.23
CA LYS A 297 29.46 -3.88 15.87
C LYS A 297 28.90 -5.20 16.35
N ALA A 298 29.69 -6.25 16.16
CA ALA A 298 29.32 -7.59 16.60
C ALA A 298 30.57 -8.40 16.95
N ASP A 299 30.43 -9.37 17.84
CA ASP A 299 31.46 -10.33 18.17
C ASP A 299 31.14 -11.69 17.53
N ILE A 300 32.17 -12.35 17.02
CA ILE A 300 32.05 -13.69 16.45
C ILE A 300 31.94 -14.71 17.58
N THR A 301 30.83 -15.42 17.66
CA THR A 301 30.57 -16.41 18.73
C THR A 301 30.86 -17.85 18.31
N TYR A 302 30.85 -18.12 16.99
CA TYR A 302 31.12 -19.45 16.43
C TYR A 302 31.56 -19.33 14.96
N MET A 303 32.42 -20.25 14.53
CA MET A 303 32.83 -20.36 13.11
C MET A 303 32.79 -21.82 12.66
N ASN A 304 32.28 -22.04 11.44
CA ASN A 304 32.38 -23.31 10.73
C ASN A 304 32.97 -23.01 9.34
N THR A 305 34.28 -23.23 9.22
CA THR A 305 35.02 -22.97 7.98
C THR A 305 34.67 -23.96 6.90
N ASP A 306 34.33 -25.20 7.23
CA ASP A 306 34.02 -26.26 6.27
C ASP A 306 32.66 -26.00 5.59
N GLU A 307 31.67 -25.50 6.34
CA GLU A 307 30.37 -25.11 5.81
C GLU A 307 30.30 -23.63 5.37
N GLY A 308 31.35 -22.88 5.62
CA GLY A 308 31.50 -21.49 5.15
C GLY A 308 30.58 -20.49 5.85
N TYR A 309 30.29 -20.65 7.17
CA TYR A 309 29.49 -19.69 7.93
C TYR A 309 30.06 -19.39 9.31
N LEU A 310 29.63 -18.26 9.87
CA LEU A 310 29.88 -17.87 11.26
C LEU A 310 28.59 -17.47 11.97
N ARG A 311 28.63 -17.52 13.31
CA ARG A 311 27.61 -16.90 14.17
C ARG A 311 28.19 -15.66 14.83
N TYR A 312 27.35 -14.68 15.01
CA TYR A 312 27.70 -13.42 15.63
C TYR A 312 26.70 -13.01 16.68
N ARG A 313 27.13 -12.13 17.60
CA ARG A 313 26.25 -11.40 18.52
C ARG A 313 26.52 -9.90 18.35
N ILE A 314 25.46 -9.12 18.07
CA ILE A 314 25.54 -7.67 17.96
C ILE A 314 25.85 -7.08 19.35
N THR A 315 26.83 -6.19 19.42
CA THR A 315 27.29 -5.53 20.65
C THR A 315 26.94 -4.04 20.68
N SER A 316 26.62 -3.46 19.51
CA SER A 316 26.08 -2.09 19.43
C SER A 316 24.59 -2.07 19.77
N PRO A 317 24.06 -0.91 20.23
CA PRO A 317 22.63 -0.76 20.48
C PRO A 317 21.80 -1.07 19.25
N ILE A 318 20.77 -1.90 19.40
CA ILE A 318 19.83 -2.24 18.36
C ILE A 318 18.63 -1.32 18.51
N ALA A 319 18.35 -0.54 17.47
CA ALA A 319 17.16 0.30 17.37
C ALA A 319 16.04 -0.45 16.65
N ASP A 320 14.81 -0.17 17.05
CA ASP A 320 13.64 -0.61 16.31
C ASP A 320 13.57 0.10 14.94
N THR A 321 13.24 -0.66 13.92
CA THR A 321 13.00 -0.14 12.57
C THR A 321 11.52 -0.25 12.23
N PRO A 322 11.01 0.50 11.23
CA PRO A 322 9.63 0.34 10.75
C PRO A 322 9.30 -1.08 10.28
N GLU A 323 10.33 -1.87 9.97
CA GLU A 323 10.18 -3.23 9.48
C GLU A 323 10.33 -4.29 10.59
N GLY A 324 10.66 -3.88 11.82
CA GLY A 324 10.85 -4.72 12.99
C GLY A 324 12.20 -4.49 13.67
N THR A 325 12.53 -5.33 14.64
CA THR A 325 13.78 -5.26 15.40
C THR A 325 14.78 -6.29 14.86
N LEU A 326 16.04 -5.88 14.65
CA LEU A 326 17.12 -6.80 14.33
C LEU A 326 17.33 -7.81 15.46
N SER A 327 17.60 -9.07 15.14
CA SER A 327 17.96 -10.06 16.16
C SER A 327 19.37 -9.79 16.69
N GLU A 328 19.53 -9.86 18.01
CA GLU A 328 20.84 -9.69 18.66
C GLU A 328 21.85 -10.72 18.17
N GLU A 329 21.41 -11.94 17.91
CA GLU A 329 22.23 -13.03 17.41
C GLU A 329 21.79 -13.45 15.99
N GLY A 330 22.77 -13.89 15.21
CA GLY A 330 22.51 -14.38 13.86
C GLY A 330 23.68 -15.18 13.30
N PHE A 331 23.54 -15.52 12.02
CA PHE A 331 24.62 -16.13 11.28
C PHE A 331 24.87 -15.41 9.97
N ALA A 332 26.10 -15.47 9.48
CA ALA A 332 26.49 -14.91 8.22
C ALA A 332 27.37 -15.90 7.44
N ARG A 333 27.41 -15.79 6.13
CA ARG A 333 28.33 -16.56 5.30
C ARG A 333 29.74 -15.95 5.37
N LEU A 334 30.78 -16.78 5.40
CA LEU A 334 32.13 -16.31 5.31
C LEU A 334 32.43 -15.57 3.99
N SER A 335 31.65 -15.83 2.94
CA SER A 335 31.73 -15.09 1.68
C SER A 335 31.29 -13.62 1.81
N ALA A 336 30.64 -13.22 2.91
CA ALA A 336 30.32 -11.82 3.19
C ALA A 336 31.51 -11.03 3.77
N VAL A 337 32.63 -11.69 4.11
CA VAL A 337 33.86 -11.00 4.52
C VAL A 337 34.52 -10.40 3.28
N ALA A 338 34.61 -9.08 3.24
CA ALA A 338 35.05 -8.32 2.07
C ALA A 338 36.52 -8.60 1.69
N ASP A 339 37.38 -8.73 2.70
CA ASP A 339 38.83 -8.96 2.52
C ASP A 339 39.22 -10.44 2.73
N ASP A 340 39.88 -11.04 1.72
CA ASP A 340 40.31 -12.44 1.79
C ASP A 340 41.34 -12.69 2.91
N LYS A 341 42.22 -11.72 3.20
CA LYS A 341 43.20 -11.84 4.30
C LYS A 341 42.47 -11.81 5.64
N MET A 342 41.50 -10.90 5.81
CA MET A 342 40.67 -10.86 6.97
C MET A 342 39.90 -12.18 7.13
N ARG A 343 39.31 -12.72 6.08
CA ARG A 343 38.58 -14.00 6.10
C ARG A 343 39.43 -15.16 6.62
N GLN A 344 40.71 -15.22 6.23
CA GLN A 344 41.64 -16.25 6.68
C GLN A 344 42.14 -16.08 8.13
N SER A 345 42.09 -14.84 8.65
CA SER A 345 42.57 -14.52 10.01
C SER A 345 41.46 -14.48 11.06
N LEU A 346 40.18 -14.43 10.67
CA LEU A 346 39.03 -14.37 11.56
C LEU A 346 39.01 -15.52 12.56
N LYS A 347 38.69 -15.22 13.82
CA LYS A 347 38.58 -16.17 14.94
C LYS A 347 37.33 -15.89 15.77
N VAL A 348 36.90 -16.89 16.50
CA VAL A 348 35.90 -16.73 17.55
C VAL A 348 36.41 -15.75 18.62
N GLY A 349 35.60 -14.77 18.98
CA GLY A 349 35.93 -13.68 19.88
C GLY A 349 36.39 -12.40 19.17
N ASP A 350 36.64 -12.41 17.89
CA ASP A 350 36.96 -11.18 17.15
C ASP A 350 35.71 -10.27 17.03
N SER A 351 35.97 -8.96 17.19
CA SER A 351 34.94 -7.92 16.95
C SER A 351 35.01 -7.44 15.51
N VAL A 352 33.87 -7.42 14.85
CA VAL A 352 33.70 -7.05 13.43
C VAL A 352 32.63 -5.98 13.28
N SER A 353 32.62 -5.34 12.11
CA SER A 353 31.52 -4.46 11.69
C SER A 353 30.66 -5.21 10.67
N LEU A 354 29.35 -5.20 10.91
CA LEU A 354 28.38 -5.85 10.02
C LEU A 354 27.55 -4.80 9.28
N LEU A 355 27.53 -4.88 7.97
CA LEU A 355 26.51 -4.24 7.14
C LEU A 355 25.33 -5.20 7.01
N LEU A 356 24.19 -4.85 7.56
CA LEU A 356 23.02 -5.73 7.60
C LEU A 356 21.69 -4.98 7.63
N PHE A 357 20.62 -5.68 7.23
CA PHE A 357 19.25 -5.21 7.33
C PHE A 357 18.29 -6.40 7.50
N LEU A 358 17.02 -6.11 7.87
CA LEU A 358 15.99 -7.15 7.93
C LEU A 358 15.51 -7.48 6.53
N LYS A 359 15.55 -8.76 6.18
CA LYS A 359 15.02 -9.27 4.92
C LYS A 359 13.99 -10.37 5.18
N ARG A 360 12.90 -10.32 4.43
CA ARG A 360 11.87 -11.36 4.50
C ARG A 360 12.33 -12.61 3.76
N GLY A 361 12.36 -13.73 4.46
CA GLY A 361 12.63 -15.05 3.87
C GLY A 361 11.46 -15.58 3.04
N LYS A 362 11.68 -16.72 2.38
CA LYS A 362 10.63 -17.42 1.60
C LYS A 362 9.48 -17.93 2.48
N ASP A 363 9.74 -18.17 3.74
CA ASP A 363 8.78 -18.56 4.79
C ASP A 363 7.96 -17.38 5.33
N GLY A 364 8.24 -16.17 4.87
CA GLY A 364 7.57 -14.94 5.30
C GLY A 364 8.16 -14.30 6.55
N GLU A 365 9.06 -14.97 7.25
CA GLU A 365 9.74 -14.42 8.42
C GLU A 365 10.81 -13.41 8.04
N LYS A 366 11.00 -12.38 8.87
CA LYS A 366 12.08 -11.41 8.72
C LYS A 366 13.27 -11.83 9.56
N ARG A 367 14.44 -11.82 8.93
CA ARG A 367 15.71 -12.21 9.56
C ARG A 367 16.81 -11.22 9.19
N ASN A 368 17.82 -11.12 10.04
CA ASN A 368 19.04 -10.38 9.73
C ASN A 368 19.67 -10.92 8.45
N HIS A 369 19.88 -10.08 7.48
CA HIS A 369 20.61 -10.38 6.26
C HIS A 369 21.92 -9.60 6.27
N VAL A 370 23.01 -10.31 6.53
CA VAL A 370 24.37 -9.74 6.53
C VAL A 370 24.89 -9.76 5.09
N VAL A 371 25.23 -8.61 4.57
CA VAL A 371 25.76 -8.44 3.21
C VAL A 371 27.26 -8.24 3.20
N GLU A 372 27.83 -7.66 4.26
CA GLU A 372 29.26 -7.44 4.38
C GLU A 372 29.74 -7.50 5.82
N ILE A 373 30.96 -8.01 5.99
CA ILE A 373 31.71 -8.08 7.24
C ILE A 373 33.07 -7.43 7.02
N SER A 374 33.36 -6.40 7.82
CA SER A 374 34.61 -5.63 7.76
C SER A 374 35.23 -5.40 9.14
#